data_b964155acab203547cdcc0e9d0f87bfa
#
_entry.id   b964155acab203547cdcc0e9d0f87bfa
#
_cell.length_a   1.000
_cell.length_b   1.000
_cell.length_c   1.000
_cell.angle_alpha   90.00
_cell.angle_beta   90.00
_cell.angle_gamma   90.00
#
_symmetry.space_group_name_H-M   'P 1'
#
loop_
_entity.id
_entity.type
_entity.pdbx_description
1 polymer ?
#
loop_
_entity_poly.entity_id
_entity_poly.type
_entity_poly.pdbx_seq_one_letter_code
_entity_poly.pdbx_strand_id
1 'polypeptide(L)' 'SPLKDDDVIERSDIVLAKVGGRLYLHLVTSVESDGRYQISNNHGHINGYATRKNVFGRLTMIEP' A
#
# COMPACT_ATOMS: atom_id res chain seq x y z
N SER A 1 -1.51 -5.90 9.74
CA SER A 1 -0.38 -5.90 10.67
C SER A 1 0.44 -4.64 10.52
N PRO A 2 0.95 -4.06 11.62
CA PRO A 2 1.87 -2.95 11.52
C PRO A 2 3.12 -3.35 10.74
N LEU A 3 3.64 -2.41 9.97
CA LEU A 3 4.86 -2.64 9.19
C LEU A 3 6.09 -2.29 10.01
N LYS A 4 7.12 -3.12 9.86
CA LYS A 4 8.44 -2.83 10.39
C LYS A 4 9.24 -2.08 9.33
N ASP A 5 10.32 -1.40 9.74
CA ASP A 5 11.12 -0.58 8.84
C ASP A 5 11.72 -1.38 7.68
N ASP A 6 12.01 -2.65 7.91
CA ASP A 6 12.63 -3.54 6.92
C ASP A 6 11.62 -4.39 6.14
N ASP A 7 10.33 -4.23 6.39
CA ASP A 7 9.31 -4.94 5.63
C ASP A 7 9.29 -4.47 4.18
N VAL A 8 9.24 -5.42 3.26
CA VAL A 8 9.18 -5.14 1.83
C VAL A 8 7.73 -5.14 1.39
N ILE A 9 7.31 -4.04 0.78
CA ILE A 9 5.97 -3.92 0.21
C ILE A 9 6.06 -4.28 -1.27
N GLU A 10 5.20 -5.18 -1.69
CA GLU A 10 5.21 -5.71 -3.04
C GLU A 10 3.91 -5.38 -3.77
N ARG A 11 3.97 -5.43 -5.09
CA ARG A 11 2.78 -5.37 -5.93
C ARG A 11 1.79 -6.44 -5.49
N SER A 12 0.52 -6.09 -5.46
CA SER A 12 -0.60 -6.92 -5.03
C SER A 12 -0.78 -7.00 -3.50
N ASP A 13 0.08 -6.36 -2.72
CA ASP A 13 -0.17 -6.22 -1.29
C ASP A 13 -1.35 -5.29 -1.05
N ILE A 14 -2.16 -5.60 -0.04
CA ILE A 14 -3.21 -4.71 0.45
C ILE A 14 -2.65 -3.99 1.66
N VAL A 15 -2.62 -2.66 1.60
CA VAL A 15 -1.97 -1.84 2.62
C VAL A 15 -2.91 -0.77 3.14
N LEU A 16 -2.68 -0.34 4.38
CA LEU A 16 -3.27 0.87 4.92
C LEU A 16 -2.30 2.01 4.63
N ALA A 17 -2.71 2.93 3.78
CA ALA A 17 -1.86 4.01 3.32
C ALA A 17 -2.59 5.35 3.34
N LYS A 18 -1.82 6.41 3.53
CA LYS A 18 -2.33 7.77 3.45
C LYS A 18 -1.99 8.35 2.09
N VAL A 19 -3.02 8.77 1.37
CA VAL A 19 -2.89 9.37 0.04
C VAL A 19 -3.74 10.63 -0.01
N GLY A 20 -3.13 11.75 -0.35
CA GLY A 20 -3.85 13.02 -0.45
C GLY A 20 -4.57 13.42 0.83
N GLY A 21 -4.02 13.08 1.99
CA GLY A 21 -4.61 13.40 3.29
C GLY A 21 -5.69 12.42 3.74
N ARG A 22 -5.98 11.37 2.99
CA ARG A 22 -6.98 10.36 3.34
C ARG A 22 -6.34 9.01 3.56
N LEU A 23 -6.91 8.23 4.47
CA LEU A 23 -6.50 6.85 4.71
C LEU A 23 -7.29 5.91 3.81
N TYR A 24 -6.56 4.99 3.17
CA TYR A 24 -7.14 3.95 2.32
C TYR A 24 -6.60 2.59 2.73
N LEU A 25 -7.47 1.58 2.73
CA LEU A 25 -7.06 0.18 2.78
C LEU A 25 -7.23 -0.37 1.36
N HIS A 26 -6.19 -0.30 0.57
CA HIS A 26 -6.25 -0.57 -0.86
C HIS A 26 -5.02 -1.31 -1.35
N LEU A 27 -5.05 -1.64 -2.62
CA LEU A 27 -4.09 -2.50 -3.29
C LEU A 27 -2.89 -1.68 -3.78
N VAL A 28 -1.70 -2.23 -3.60
CA VAL A 28 -0.50 -1.74 -4.28
C VAL A 28 -0.48 -2.32 -5.68
N THR A 29 -0.60 -1.48 -6.68
CA THR A 29 -0.64 -1.92 -8.08
C THR A 29 0.65 -1.66 -8.84
N SER A 30 1.55 -0.89 -8.27
CA SER A 30 2.87 -0.66 -8.86
C SER A 30 3.84 -0.21 -7.76
N VAL A 31 5.07 -0.68 -7.85
CA VAL A 31 6.17 -0.21 -7.01
C VAL A 31 7.08 0.60 -7.90
N GLU A 32 7.15 1.90 -7.65
CA GLU A 32 7.89 2.84 -8.49
C GLU A 32 9.38 2.81 -8.17
N SER A 33 10.20 3.11 -9.15
CA SER A 33 11.66 3.11 -8.98
C SER A 33 12.16 4.16 -7.99
N ASP A 34 11.37 5.20 -7.73
CA ASP A 34 11.72 6.24 -6.76
C ASP A 34 11.25 5.91 -5.34
N GLY A 35 10.72 4.72 -5.11
CA GLY A 35 10.29 4.26 -3.80
C GLY A 35 8.84 4.55 -3.44
N ARG A 36 8.07 5.11 -4.37
CA ARG A 36 6.64 5.31 -4.14
C ARG A 36 5.84 4.08 -4.54
N TYR A 37 4.66 3.96 -3.95
CA TYR A 37 3.73 2.87 -4.23
C TYR A 37 2.47 3.43 -4.83
N GLN A 38 2.04 2.89 -5.96
CA GLN A 38 0.77 3.25 -6.58
C GLN A 38 -0.34 2.53 -5.82
N ILE A 39 -1.29 3.30 -5.32
CA ILE A 39 -2.41 2.79 -4.53
C ILE A 39 -3.68 2.86 -5.37
N SER A 40 -4.35 1.73 -5.53
CA SER A 40 -5.55 1.62 -6.36
C SER A 40 -6.61 0.81 -5.64
N ASN A 41 -7.88 1.07 -5.99
CA ASN A 41 -8.96 0.22 -5.51
C ASN A 41 -9.01 -1.09 -6.32
N ASN A 42 -9.88 -2.00 -5.92
CA ASN A 42 -10.01 -3.30 -6.58
C ASN A 42 -10.71 -3.24 -7.95
N HIS A 43 -11.15 -2.06 -8.36
CA HIS A 43 -11.71 -1.82 -9.69
C HIS A 43 -10.69 -1.20 -10.65
N GLY A 44 -9.45 -1.08 -10.23
CA GLY A 44 -8.39 -0.52 -11.06
C GLY A 44 -8.29 1.00 -11.04
N HIS A 45 -9.11 1.68 -10.25
CA HIS A 45 -9.01 3.14 -10.11
C HIS A 45 -7.79 3.50 -9.27
N ILE A 46 -6.90 4.32 -9.81
CA ILE A 46 -5.71 4.78 -9.10
C ILE A 46 -6.11 5.92 -8.17
N ASN A 47 -5.92 5.72 -6.87
CA ASN A 47 -6.18 6.74 -5.87
C ASN A 47 -5.01 7.72 -5.74
N GLY A 48 -3.81 7.28 -6.04
CA GLY A 48 -2.62 8.10 -5.97
C GLY A 48 -1.40 7.29 -5.60
N TYR A 49 -0.41 7.98 -5.06
CA TYR A 49 0.88 7.37 -4.69
C TYR A 49 1.20 7.68 -3.24
N ALA A 50 1.81 6.72 -2.56
CA ALA A 50 2.25 6.88 -1.18
C ALA A 50 3.72 6.55 -1.07
N THR A 51 4.43 7.35 -0.26
CA THR A 51 5.80 7.00 0.14
C THR A 51 5.75 5.94 1.23
N ARG A 52 6.88 5.29 1.49
CA ARG A 52 6.94 4.22 2.50
C ARG A 52 6.46 4.68 3.88
N LYS A 53 6.80 5.91 4.28
CA LYS A 53 6.39 6.44 5.59
C LYS A 53 4.88 6.66 5.71
N ASN A 54 4.17 6.75 4.59
CA ASN A 54 2.72 6.90 4.56
C ASN A 54 2.00 5.56 4.37
N VAL A 55 2.71 4.45 4.45
CA VAL A 55 2.14 3.11 4.46
C VAL A 55 2.29 2.56 5.87
N PHE A 56 1.18 2.39 6.56
CA PHE A 56 1.16 2.12 7.99
C PHE A 56 0.99 0.66 8.36
N GLY A 57 0.42 -0.11 7.46
CA GLY A 57 0.18 -1.52 7.73
C GLY A 57 -0.06 -2.28 6.45
N ARG A 58 0.00 -3.60 6.56
CA ARG A 58 -0.25 -4.51 5.46
C ARG A 58 -1.20 -5.61 5.92
N LEU A 59 -2.22 -5.90 5.10
CA LEU A 59 -3.11 -7.01 5.40
C LEU A 59 -2.37 -8.31 5.15
N THR A 60 -2.26 -9.10 6.19
CA THR A 60 -1.67 -10.43 6.10
C THR A 60 -2.79 -11.42 5.89
N MET A 61 -2.72 -12.19 4.82
CA MET A 61 -3.71 -13.24 4.59
C MET A 61 -3.49 -14.37 5.57
N ILE A 62 -4.55 -14.70 6.30
CA ILE A 62 -4.52 -15.80 7.25
C ILE A 62 -5.26 -16.97 6.62
N GLU A 63 -4.57 -18.07 6.46
CA GLU A 63 -5.20 -19.28 5.96
C GLU A 63 -6.12 -19.87 7.02
N PRO A 64 -7.34 -20.22 6.66
CA PRO A 64 -8.27 -20.84 7.63
C PRO A 64 -7.80 -22.21 8.07
#